data_d07de70c508d955a3eadbb98fa134018
#
_entry.id   d07de70c508d955a3eadbb98fa134018
#
_cell.length_a   1.000
_cell.length_b   1.000
_cell.length_c   1.000
_cell.angle_alpha   90.00
_cell.angle_beta   90.00
_cell.angle_gamma   90.00
#
_symmetry.space_group_name_H-M   'P 1'
#
loop_
_entity.id
_entity.type
_entity.pdbx_description
1 polymer ?
#
loop_
_entity_poly.entity_id
_entity_poly.type
_entity_poly.pdbx_seq_one_letter_code
_entity_poly.pdbx_strand_id
1 'polypeptide(L)'
;MNKTVIAEKYLVNTKSIPKNRTIFTSVDEIEVFLKGKIEEHKIATYISTFDHYAHTKKIGGMIPGDIKASINILCCFGMAIPNAEFMAIKPMSIAVVEKPDSFIFSFIEAPAPSVQEAMENWIKEIEK
;
A
#
# COMPACT_ATOMS: atom_id res chain seq x y z
N MET A 1 -6.22 5.45 11.00
CA MET A 1 -6.00 5.91 9.63
C MET A 1 -7.11 6.86 9.20
N ASN A 2 -6.76 7.81 8.37
CA ASN A 2 -7.75 8.71 7.79
C ASN A 2 -8.47 8.00 6.64
N LYS A 3 -9.78 8.19 6.57
CA LYS A 3 -10.60 7.63 5.49
C LYS A 3 -11.11 8.77 4.62
N THR A 4 -10.91 8.64 3.30
CA THR A 4 -11.34 9.64 2.32
C THR A 4 -12.07 8.95 1.17
N VAL A 5 -13.08 9.62 0.62
CA VAL A 5 -13.75 9.11 -0.58
C VAL A 5 -13.15 9.80 -1.81
N ILE A 6 -12.61 9.01 -2.73
CA ILE A 6 -11.98 9.50 -3.96
C ILE A 6 -12.90 9.17 -5.14
N ALA A 7 -13.03 10.12 -6.07
CA ALA A 7 -13.88 9.98 -7.27
C ALA A 7 -15.32 9.61 -6.92
N GLU A 8 -15.80 10.08 -5.75
CA GLU A 8 -17.18 9.87 -5.25
C GLU A 8 -17.55 8.40 -5.02
N LYS A 9 -16.60 7.47 -5.15
CA LYS A 9 -16.88 6.03 -5.13
C LYS A 9 -15.97 5.22 -4.23
N TYR A 10 -14.69 5.59 -4.11
CA TYR A 10 -13.69 4.72 -3.50
C TYR A 10 -13.34 5.21 -2.10
N LEU A 11 -13.59 4.36 -1.10
CA LEU A 11 -13.18 4.62 0.26
C LEU A 11 -11.71 4.24 0.41
N VAL A 12 -10.86 5.24 0.65
CA VAL A 12 -9.40 5.07 0.72
C VAL A 12 -8.92 5.35 2.15
N ASN A 13 -8.13 4.43 2.66
CA ASN A 13 -7.43 4.59 3.94
C ASN A 13 -6.07 5.21 3.66
N THR A 14 -5.71 6.25 4.42
CA THR A 14 -4.47 6.98 4.22
C THR A 14 -3.78 7.23 5.55
N LYS A 15 -2.46 7.06 5.58
CA LYS A 15 -1.62 7.40 6.71
C LYS A 15 -0.38 8.11 6.21
N SER A 16 -0.11 9.30 6.75
CA SER A 16 1.13 10.02 6.50
C SER A 16 2.06 9.82 7.69
N ILE A 17 3.28 9.37 7.44
CA ILE A 17 4.28 9.17 8.48
C ILE A 17 5.47 10.09 8.17
N PRO A 18 5.75 11.07 9.04
CA PRO A 18 6.93 11.93 8.86
C PRO A 18 8.21 11.10 8.88
N LYS A 19 9.17 11.46 8.06
CA LYS A 19 10.45 10.75 7.98
C LYS A 19 11.21 10.73 9.30
N ASN A 20 11.01 11.76 10.15
CA ASN A 20 11.64 11.80 11.47
C ASN A 20 10.92 10.92 12.51
N ARG A 21 9.86 10.24 12.13
CA ARG A 21 9.11 9.35 13.01
C ARG A 21 9.14 7.90 12.54
N THR A 22 10.11 7.54 11.72
CA THR A 22 10.32 6.17 11.28
C THR A 22 11.81 5.91 11.11
N ILE A 23 12.19 4.64 11.21
CA ILE A 23 13.59 4.24 10.96
C ILE A 23 13.87 4.08 9.46
N PHE A 24 12.83 3.99 8.64
CA PHE A 24 12.98 3.76 7.20
C PHE A 24 13.36 5.04 6.47
N THR A 25 14.24 4.93 5.48
CA THR A 25 14.76 6.06 4.72
C THR A 25 14.35 6.02 3.24
N SER A 26 13.78 4.91 2.78
CA SER A 26 13.40 4.75 1.37
C SER A 26 12.19 3.85 1.23
N VAL A 27 11.51 3.95 0.08
CA VAL A 27 10.40 3.04 -0.25
C VAL A 27 10.89 1.61 -0.41
N ASP A 28 12.15 1.41 -0.81
CA ASP A 28 12.72 0.07 -0.95
C ASP A 28 12.82 -0.65 0.39
N GLU A 29 13.24 0.08 1.43
CA GLU A 29 13.29 -0.48 2.78
C GLU A 29 11.89 -0.82 3.30
N ILE A 30 10.92 0.05 3.02
CA ILE A 30 9.53 -0.17 3.41
C ILE A 30 8.95 -1.37 2.68
N GLU A 31 9.29 -1.54 1.40
CA GLU A 31 8.88 -2.70 0.61
C GLU A 31 9.34 -4.00 1.27
N VAL A 32 10.60 -4.08 1.66
CA VAL A 32 11.17 -5.26 2.32
C VAL A 32 10.42 -5.56 3.61
N PHE A 33 10.15 -4.52 4.41
CA PHE A 33 9.42 -4.67 5.67
C PHE A 33 8.00 -5.19 5.45
N LEU A 34 7.26 -4.56 4.55
CA LEU A 34 5.87 -4.96 4.27
C LEU A 34 5.79 -6.35 3.64
N LYS A 35 6.72 -6.67 2.74
CA LYS A 35 6.80 -8.02 2.17
C LYS A 35 6.99 -9.06 3.27
N GLY A 36 7.86 -8.78 4.24
CA GLY A 36 8.07 -9.66 5.38
C GLY A 36 6.81 -9.85 6.22
N LYS A 37 6.07 -8.78 6.46
CA LYS A 37 4.80 -8.84 7.20
C LYS A 37 3.75 -9.65 6.46
N ILE A 38 3.67 -9.49 5.16
CA ILE A 38 2.75 -10.26 4.32
C ILE A 38 3.10 -11.75 4.40
N GLU A 39 4.38 -12.08 4.27
CA GLU A 39 4.85 -13.47 4.28
C GLU A 39 4.69 -14.15 5.64
N GLU A 40 4.70 -13.40 6.72
CA GLU A 40 4.44 -13.92 8.07
C GLU A 40 2.96 -14.20 8.33
N HIS A 41 2.06 -13.58 7.58
CA HIS A 41 0.63 -13.71 7.81
C HIS A 41 0.12 -15.06 7.32
N LYS A 42 -0.77 -15.70 8.09
CA LYS A 42 -1.25 -17.07 7.80
C LYS A 42 -1.92 -17.23 6.45
N ILE A 43 -2.65 -16.20 6.00
CA ILE A 43 -3.47 -16.28 4.80
C ILE A 43 -3.12 -15.22 3.76
N ALA A 44 -2.06 -14.46 3.97
CA ALA A 44 -1.63 -13.45 3.02
C ALA A 44 -0.51 -13.98 2.14
N THR A 45 -0.50 -13.56 0.88
CA THR A 45 0.53 -13.92 -0.08
C THR A 45 1.04 -12.66 -0.75
N TYR A 46 2.36 -12.46 -0.74
CA TYR A 46 2.98 -11.40 -1.52
C TYR A 46 2.98 -11.80 -2.99
N ILE A 47 2.55 -10.88 -3.86
CA ILE A 47 2.49 -11.14 -5.30
C ILE A 47 3.67 -10.47 -6.00
N SER A 48 3.74 -9.15 -5.92
CA SER A 48 4.77 -8.36 -6.60
C SER A 48 4.70 -6.92 -6.12
N THR A 49 5.70 -6.14 -6.54
CA THR A 49 5.72 -4.70 -6.33
C THR A 49 5.79 -4.01 -7.68
N PHE A 50 4.90 -3.06 -7.90
CA PHE A 50 4.89 -2.25 -9.12
C PHE A 50 5.54 -0.90 -8.81
N ASP A 51 6.60 -0.57 -9.52
CA ASP A 51 7.23 0.75 -9.41
C ASP A 51 6.46 1.74 -10.29
N HIS A 52 5.48 2.37 -9.68
CA HIS A 52 4.58 3.28 -10.37
C HIS A 52 5.31 4.55 -10.85
N TYR A 53 6.25 5.02 -10.05
CA TYR A 53 7.06 6.21 -10.41
C TYR A 53 7.88 5.95 -11.67
N ALA A 54 8.62 4.84 -11.70
CA ALA A 54 9.43 4.49 -12.85
C ALA A 54 8.58 4.27 -14.11
N HIS A 55 7.43 3.61 -13.95
CA HIS A 55 6.50 3.38 -15.05
C HIS A 55 5.99 4.71 -15.63
N THR A 56 5.51 5.61 -14.78
CA THR A 56 4.96 6.89 -15.22
C THR A 56 6.03 7.73 -15.92
N LYS A 57 7.24 7.72 -15.39
CA LYS A 57 8.37 8.44 -15.98
C LYS A 57 8.72 7.88 -17.37
N LYS A 58 8.72 6.56 -17.50
CA LYS A 58 9.04 5.88 -18.75
C LYS A 58 8.07 6.22 -19.88
N ILE A 59 6.78 6.35 -19.57
CA ILE A 59 5.77 6.69 -20.58
C ILE A 59 5.61 8.21 -20.77
N GLY A 60 6.43 9.02 -20.11
CA GLY A 60 6.36 10.47 -20.22
C GLY A 60 5.18 11.10 -19.51
N GLY A 61 4.62 10.41 -18.51
CA GLY A 61 3.49 10.91 -17.73
C GLY A 61 3.89 12.02 -16.76
N MET A 62 2.88 12.69 -16.19
CA MET A 62 3.11 13.78 -15.26
C MET A 62 3.23 13.25 -13.83
N ILE A 63 4.25 13.74 -13.12
CA ILE A 63 4.47 13.42 -11.71
C ILE A 63 4.61 14.74 -10.97
N PRO A 64 3.80 14.99 -9.91
CA PRO A 64 3.99 16.18 -9.06
C PRO A 64 5.43 16.26 -8.56
N GLY A 65 5.98 17.47 -8.51
CA GLY A 65 7.39 17.68 -8.16
C GLY A 65 7.78 17.27 -6.74
N ASP A 66 6.79 17.15 -5.84
CA ASP A 66 7.03 16.73 -4.45
C ASP A 66 6.97 15.22 -4.26
N ILE A 67 6.64 14.46 -5.31
CA ILE A 67 6.68 12.99 -5.24
C ILE A 67 8.06 12.53 -5.70
N LYS A 68 8.77 11.82 -4.80
CA LYS A 68 10.14 11.36 -5.04
C LYS A 68 10.18 9.88 -5.44
N ALA A 69 9.19 9.10 -5.02
CA ALA A 69 9.06 7.69 -5.36
C ALA A 69 7.62 7.25 -5.13
N SER A 70 7.20 6.22 -5.82
CA SER A 70 5.84 5.66 -5.67
C SER A 70 5.86 4.20 -6.08
N ILE A 71 5.47 3.32 -5.15
CA ILE A 71 5.35 1.89 -5.42
C ILE A 71 3.98 1.40 -4.96
N ASN A 72 3.53 0.31 -5.58
CA ASN A 72 2.33 -0.42 -5.16
C ASN A 72 2.75 -1.84 -4.80
N ILE A 73 2.48 -2.25 -3.57
CA ILE A 73 2.79 -3.59 -3.08
C ILE A 73 1.51 -4.42 -3.18
N LEU A 74 1.54 -5.46 -4.02
CA LEU A 74 0.38 -6.29 -4.29
C LEU A 74 0.42 -7.54 -3.45
N CYS A 75 -0.69 -7.81 -2.76
CA CYS A 75 -0.84 -9.00 -1.93
C CYS A 75 -2.26 -9.55 -2.03
N CYS A 76 -2.41 -10.82 -1.74
CA CYS A 76 -3.71 -11.48 -1.74
C CYS A 76 -3.95 -12.13 -0.39
N PHE A 77 -5.18 -12.00 0.11
CA PHE A 77 -5.61 -12.64 1.34
C PHE A 77 -6.60 -13.74 1.03
N GLY A 78 -6.47 -14.85 1.77
CA GLY A 78 -7.40 -15.97 1.65
C GLY A 78 -6.86 -17.11 0.79
N MET A 79 -7.52 -18.25 0.88
CA MET A 79 -7.09 -19.49 0.26
C MET A 79 -8.08 -19.99 -0.79
N ALA A 80 -9.04 -19.16 -1.19
CA ALA A 80 -10.12 -19.60 -2.07
C ALA A 80 -10.45 -18.54 -3.13
N ILE A 81 -11.06 -19.00 -4.19
CA ILE A 81 -11.77 -18.16 -5.15
C ILE A 81 -13.25 -18.29 -4.79
N PRO A 82 -13.83 -17.31 -4.05
CA PRO A 82 -15.20 -17.47 -3.57
C PRO A 82 -16.25 -17.42 -4.67
N ASN A 83 -16.09 -16.57 -5.64
CA ASN A 83 -16.95 -16.48 -6.82
C ASN A 83 -16.30 -15.55 -7.86
N ALA A 84 -16.89 -15.48 -9.06
CA ALA A 84 -16.32 -14.72 -10.17
C ALA A 84 -16.22 -13.22 -9.87
N GLU A 85 -17.28 -12.63 -9.32
CA GLU A 85 -17.34 -11.17 -9.09
C GLU A 85 -16.40 -10.73 -7.98
N PHE A 86 -16.21 -11.56 -6.95
CA PHE A 86 -15.33 -11.24 -5.83
C PHE A 86 -13.88 -11.08 -6.27
N MET A 87 -13.52 -11.71 -7.38
CA MET A 87 -12.16 -11.62 -7.90
C MET A 87 -11.80 -10.21 -8.40
N ALA A 88 -12.79 -9.36 -8.65
CA ALA A 88 -12.54 -7.97 -9.06
C ALA A 88 -11.90 -7.13 -7.94
N ILE A 89 -12.07 -7.51 -6.68
CA ILE A 89 -11.48 -6.78 -5.54
C ILE A 89 -10.19 -7.42 -5.04
N LYS A 90 -9.68 -8.40 -5.74
CA LYS A 90 -8.39 -9.04 -5.47
C LYS A 90 -7.46 -8.82 -6.67
N PRO A 91 -6.16 -8.69 -6.47
CA PRO A 91 -5.46 -8.58 -5.19
C PRO A 91 -5.62 -7.21 -4.55
N MET A 92 -5.20 -7.11 -3.27
CA MET A 92 -5.10 -5.82 -2.58
C MET A 92 -3.80 -5.13 -2.97
N SER A 93 -3.80 -3.80 -2.91
CA SER A 93 -2.61 -3.01 -3.20
C SER A 93 -2.38 -1.99 -2.08
N ILE A 94 -1.15 -1.96 -1.55
CA ILE A 94 -0.73 -0.92 -0.62
C ILE A 94 0.17 0.03 -1.37
N ALA A 95 -0.27 1.28 -1.53
CA ALA A 95 0.53 2.32 -2.16
C ALA A 95 1.47 2.94 -1.13
N VAL A 96 2.72 3.14 -1.50
CA VAL A 96 3.71 3.84 -0.68
C VAL A 96 4.31 4.92 -1.54
N VAL A 97 4.13 6.17 -1.12
CA VAL A 97 4.63 7.34 -1.85
C VAL A 97 5.59 8.09 -0.97
N GLU A 98 6.77 8.38 -1.50
CA GLU A 98 7.75 9.20 -0.80
C GLU A 98 7.59 10.66 -1.21
N LYS A 99 7.47 11.52 -0.20
CA LYS A 99 7.53 12.98 -0.34
C LYS A 99 8.79 13.47 0.36
N PRO A 100 9.17 14.78 0.22
CA PRO A 100 10.40 15.27 0.84
C PRO A 100 10.52 14.97 2.33
N ASP A 101 9.42 15.10 3.10
CA ASP A 101 9.46 15.00 4.55
C ASP A 101 8.65 13.82 5.11
N SER A 102 8.00 13.04 4.27
CA SER A 102 7.09 11.98 4.74
C SER A 102 6.95 10.85 3.75
N PHE A 103 6.41 9.74 4.26
CA PHE A 103 5.90 8.64 3.43
C PHE A 103 4.38 8.60 3.58
N ILE A 104 3.68 8.45 2.46
CA ILE A 104 2.22 8.36 2.45
C ILE A 104 1.83 6.93 2.08
N PHE A 105 1.04 6.31 2.95
CA PHE A 105 0.54 4.95 2.76
C PHE A 105 -0.95 5.01 2.47
N SER A 106 -1.41 4.28 1.47
CA SER A 106 -2.84 4.24 1.19
C SER A 106 -3.26 2.90 0.58
N PHE A 107 -4.51 2.52 0.85
CA PHE A 107 -5.13 1.35 0.25
C PHE A 107 -6.65 1.52 0.28
N ILE A 108 -7.33 0.90 -0.69
CA ILE A 108 -8.78 0.89 -0.75
C ILE A 108 -9.31 0.05 0.41
N GLU A 109 -10.43 0.47 0.99
CA GLU A 109 -11.07 -0.27 2.08
C GLU A 109 -11.18 -1.76 1.74
N ALA A 110 -10.69 -2.61 2.65
CA ALA A 110 -10.70 -4.05 2.41
C ALA A 110 -12.09 -4.65 2.58
N PRO A 111 -12.38 -5.77 1.89
CA PRO A 111 -13.71 -6.39 1.96
C PRO A 111 -14.00 -7.08 3.30
N ALA A 112 -12.97 -7.39 4.10
CA ALA A 112 -13.13 -8.07 5.38
C ALA A 112 -12.41 -7.31 6.49
N PRO A 113 -13.01 -7.21 7.70
CA PRO A 113 -12.39 -6.50 8.81
C PRO A 113 -11.00 -7.02 9.19
N SER A 114 -10.78 -8.34 9.11
CA SER A 114 -9.49 -8.94 9.45
C SER A 114 -8.39 -8.52 8.47
N VAL A 115 -8.72 -8.37 7.21
CA VAL A 115 -7.77 -7.91 6.17
C VAL A 115 -7.45 -6.44 6.38
N GLN A 116 -8.49 -5.64 6.61
CA GLN A 116 -8.35 -4.21 6.90
C GLN A 116 -7.43 -3.99 8.10
N GLU A 117 -7.68 -4.70 9.19
CA GLU A 117 -6.91 -4.59 10.42
C GLU A 117 -5.45 -4.99 10.23
N ALA A 118 -5.20 -6.07 9.47
CA ALA A 118 -3.83 -6.52 9.20
C ALA A 118 -3.03 -5.43 8.49
N MET A 119 -3.59 -4.83 7.43
CA MET A 119 -2.90 -3.79 6.68
C MET A 119 -2.69 -2.54 7.53
N GLU A 120 -3.69 -2.14 8.30
CA GLU A 120 -3.54 -0.99 9.22
C GLU A 120 -2.44 -1.22 10.24
N ASN A 121 -2.38 -2.42 10.82
CA ASN A 121 -1.36 -2.75 11.81
C ASN A 121 0.05 -2.77 11.22
N TRP A 122 0.22 -3.30 10.01
CA TRP A 122 1.52 -3.29 9.35
C TRP A 122 2.04 -1.86 9.13
N ILE A 123 1.17 -0.98 8.68
CA ILE A 123 1.53 0.42 8.45
C ILE A 123 1.82 1.12 9.78
N LYS A 124 1.03 0.83 10.81
CA LYS A 124 1.23 1.39 12.15
C LYS A 124 2.60 1.04 12.71
N GLU A 125 3.12 -0.16 12.46
CA GLU A 125 4.42 -0.58 12.94
C GLU A 125 5.58 0.17 12.27
N ILE A 126 5.36 0.83 11.14
CA ILE A 126 6.38 1.64 10.46
C ILE A 126 6.66 2.92 11.26
N GLU A 127 5.67 3.45 11.92
CA GLU A 127 5.83 4.65 12.75
C GLU A 127 6.37 4.29 14.13
N LYS A 128 7.37 5.05 14.57
CA LYS A 128 7.91 4.89 15.92
C LYS A 128 6.91 5.36 16.97
#